data_207a59c0f239fb6ac3a1fe40392b6ebe
#
_entry.id   207a59c0f239fb6ac3a1fe40392b6ebe
#
_cell.length_a   1.000
_cell.length_b   1.000
_cell.length_c   1.000
_cell.angle_alpha   90.00
_cell.angle_beta   90.00
_cell.angle_gamma   90.00
#
_symmetry.space_group_name_H-M   'P 1'
#
loop_
_entity.id
_entity.type
_entity.pdbx_description
1 polymer ?
#
loop_
_entity_poly.entity_id
_entity_poly.type
_entity_poly.pdbx_seq_one_letter_code
_entity_poly.pdbx_strand_id
1 'polypeptide(L)'
;MSTTLTSGIDPASFSAVTAPAQDLFRYVNGPWIDMYRLPDDRSRYGSFDKLAEDAENQIHDILEDDDCPAVKSRALFRSFLDVNAIDASGLTAIADQLNAIDEATDKTGLVRALGAMNPIGGPDLFGIAVYGDPGAPETNIIHIEQAGLGLPDEAYYREDHYAPIREAYVKMVARQLINAKLVEADDEAESQARRFLEVETTIASYHWDNVATRDSQKTYNPTGHAELSTMLADYGLDAWIESWQEAYNTTTAAATQPIDFAGCFSRTIVHEPSFVKDLNAFWATADLDDLKLWARVHVIIGSTLELPHEFDDTNFDFYGKVLSGQKQQRDRWKRGVSLVNSVCGEDIGREYVKRHFPESSKRRMEQLVANLIDAYRVSISNSAWLGEQTKAKALEKLSKFVPKIGYTNHWRDYTALDVREEAGFAENMHAANLYETGYQLAKVGKAV
;
A
#
# COMPACT_ATOMS: atom_id res chain seq x y z
N MET A 1 3.82 -30.92 -29.67
CA MET A 1 4.64 -31.80 -28.82
C MET A 1 3.88 -31.97 -27.51
N SER A 2 3.58 -33.22 -27.10
CA SER A 2 2.93 -33.45 -25.80
C SER A 2 3.95 -33.15 -24.70
N THR A 3 3.81 -32.02 -24.02
CA THR A 3 4.58 -31.74 -22.82
C THR A 3 4.10 -32.68 -21.73
N THR A 4 4.87 -33.69 -21.45
CA THR A 4 4.66 -34.55 -20.26
C THR A 4 4.77 -33.65 -19.07
N LEU A 5 3.65 -33.42 -18.36
CA LEU A 5 3.62 -32.64 -17.14
C LEU A 5 4.43 -33.40 -16.09
N THR A 6 5.56 -32.84 -15.68
CA THR A 6 6.32 -33.35 -14.54
C THR A 6 5.57 -33.04 -13.26
N SER A 7 5.55 -34.00 -12.33
CA SER A 7 5.08 -33.76 -10.98
C SER A 7 5.94 -32.68 -10.32
N GLY A 8 5.34 -31.76 -9.56
CA GLY A 8 6.08 -30.82 -8.70
C GLY A 8 6.75 -31.47 -7.51
N ILE A 9 6.60 -32.80 -7.35
CA ILE A 9 7.23 -33.58 -6.28
C ILE A 9 8.44 -34.31 -6.87
N ASP A 10 9.63 -34.03 -6.33
CA ASP A 10 10.88 -34.71 -6.67
C ASP A 10 11.30 -35.66 -5.54
N PRO A 11 10.98 -36.96 -5.62
CA PRO A 11 11.37 -37.94 -4.61
C PRO A 11 12.89 -38.08 -4.42
N ALA A 12 13.71 -37.71 -5.40
CA ALA A 12 15.17 -37.76 -5.30
C ALA A 12 15.73 -36.71 -4.32
N SER A 13 14.96 -35.67 -4.03
CA SER A 13 15.31 -34.64 -3.05
C SER A 13 14.99 -35.03 -1.59
N PHE A 14 14.31 -36.18 -1.37
CA PHE A 14 13.89 -36.57 -0.02
C PHE A 14 15.03 -37.10 0.83
N SER A 15 14.87 -37.03 2.15
CA SER A 15 15.87 -37.51 3.11
C SER A 15 16.08 -39.02 2.98
N ALA A 16 17.35 -39.44 2.86
CA ALA A 16 17.75 -40.84 2.95
C ALA A 16 17.86 -41.37 4.40
N VAL A 17 17.86 -40.47 5.38
CA VAL A 17 18.14 -40.81 6.79
C VAL A 17 16.92 -40.63 7.71
N THR A 18 16.00 -39.75 7.38
CA THR A 18 14.77 -39.54 8.14
C THR A 18 13.63 -40.35 7.55
N ALA A 19 12.99 -41.20 8.35
CA ALA A 19 11.85 -41.98 7.87
C ALA A 19 10.57 -41.11 7.80
N PRO A 20 9.69 -41.27 6.78
CA PRO A 20 8.48 -40.46 6.64
C PRO A 20 7.50 -40.63 7.81
N ALA A 21 7.48 -41.81 8.44
CA ALA A 21 6.65 -42.07 9.62
C ALA A 21 7.20 -41.42 10.92
N GLN A 22 8.48 -41.06 10.92
CA GLN A 22 9.13 -40.39 12.06
C GLN A 22 8.93 -38.86 12.00
N ASP A 23 9.22 -38.27 10.85
CA ASP A 23 9.05 -36.83 10.59
C ASP A 23 8.88 -36.60 9.08
N LEU A 24 7.62 -36.47 8.66
CA LEU A 24 7.30 -36.29 7.25
C LEU A 24 7.84 -34.96 6.69
N PHE A 25 7.84 -33.90 7.52
CA PHE A 25 8.34 -32.60 7.11
C PHE A 25 9.84 -32.64 6.85
N ARG A 26 10.62 -33.22 7.79
CA ARG A 26 12.05 -33.38 7.63
C ARG A 26 12.42 -34.42 6.58
N TYR A 27 11.59 -35.44 6.37
CA TYR A 27 11.75 -36.39 5.28
C TYR A 27 11.72 -35.69 3.90
N VAL A 28 10.75 -34.81 3.68
CA VAL A 28 10.57 -34.12 2.40
C VAL A 28 11.51 -32.92 2.26
N ASN A 29 11.64 -32.10 3.29
CA ASN A 29 12.29 -30.79 3.20
C ASN A 29 13.69 -30.74 3.84
N GLY A 30 14.03 -31.72 4.68
CA GLY A 30 15.27 -31.72 5.48
C GLY A 30 16.53 -31.49 4.68
N PRO A 31 16.80 -32.25 3.61
CA PRO A 31 18.02 -32.06 2.80
C PRO A 31 18.13 -30.66 2.19
N TRP A 32 17.03 -30.09 1.75
CA TRP A 32 17.01 -28.72 1.24
C TRP A 32 17.29 -27.71 2.35
N ILE A 33 16.63 -27.81 3.51
CA ILE A 33 16.83 -26.91 4.65
C ILE A 33 18.28 -26.91 5.13
N ASP A 34 18.90 -28.09 5.18
CA ASP A 34 20.26 -28.25 5.69
C ASP A 34 21.32 -27.65 4.73
N MET A 35 21.04 -27.63 3.44
CA MET A 35 21.95 -27.10 2.40
C MET A 35 21.69 -25.64 2.01
N TYR A 36 20.43 -25.19 2.10
CA TYR A 36 20.05 -23.85 1.65
C TYR A 36 20.66 -22.77 2.55
N ARG A 37 21.19 -21.74 1.93
CA ARG A 37 21.69 -20.55 2.61
C ARG A 37 20.76 -19.40 2.26
N LEU A 38 20.08 -18.88 3.30
CA LEU A 38 19.21 -17.73 3.15
C LEU A 38 20.01 -16.51 2.73
N PRO A 39 19.65 -15.83 1.62
CA PRO A 39 20.24 -14.56 1.23
C PRO A 39 20.06 -13.48 2.31
N ASP A 40 21.02 -12.56 2.42
CA ASP A 40 21.02 -11.52 3.46
C ASP A 40 19.92 -10.46 3.25
N ASP A 41 19.33 -10.38 2.06
CA ASP A 41 18.18 -9.53 1.72
C ASP A 41 16.81 -10.18 2.04
N ARG A 42 16.81 -11.38 2.65
CA ARG A 42 15.59 -12.11 2.98
C ARG A 42 15.58 -12.57 4.45
N SER A 43 14.41 -12.56 5.06
CA SER A 43 14.18 -13.10 6.42
C SER A 43 13.60 -14.53 6.40
N ARG A 44 13.08 -14.98 5.25
CA ARG A 44 12.50 -16.32 5.04
C ARG A 44 12.62 -16.74 3.57
N TYR A 45 12.47 -18.04 3.32
CA TYR A 45 12.42 -18.58 1.96
C TYR A 45 11.66 -19.91 1.91
N GLY A 46 10.88 -20.12 0.84
CA GLY A 46 10.13 -21.35 0.57
C GLY A 46 9.73 -21.44 -0.89
N SER A 47 8.88 -22.41 -1.23
CA SER A 47 8.46 -22.65 -2.62
C SER A 47 7.75 -21.46 -3.26
N PHE A 48 6.95 -20.73 -2.49
CA PHE A 48 6.29 -19.52 -2.99
C PHE A 48 7.27 -18.37 -3.22
N ASP A 49 8.30 -18.25 -2.36
CA ASP A 49 9.34 -17.23 -2.55
C ASP A 49 10.15 -17.50 -3.82
N LYS A 50 10.43 -18.79 -4.12
CA LYS A 50 11.05 -19.17 -5.39
C LYS A 50 10.19 -18.81 -6.59
N LEU A 51 8.88 -19.10 -6.55
CA LEU A 51 7.97 -18.76 -7.65
C LEU A 51 7.86 -17.23 -7.84
N ALA A 52 7.84 -16.47 -6.73
CA ALA A 52 7.84 -15.02 -6.79
C ALA A 52 9.14 -14.48 -7.40
N GLU A 53 10.29 -15.08 -7.05
CA GLU A 53 11.59 -14.70 -7.62
C GLU A 53 11.68 -15.04 -9.11
N ASP A 54 11.19 -16.22 -9.53
CA ASP A 54 11.12 -16.60 -10.94
C ASP A 54 10.24 -15.62 -11.72
N ALA A 55 9.08 -15.21 -11.17
CA ALA A 55 8.19 -14.23 -11.79
C ALA A 55 8.83 -12.82 -11.83
N GLU A 56 9.54 -12.43 -10.79
CA GLU A 56 10.27 -11.16 -10.71
C GLU A 56 11.35 -11.07 -11.80
N ASN A 57 12.15 -12.13 -11.98
CA ASN A 57 13.14 -12.21 -13.06
C ASN A 57 12.47 -12.12 -14.44
N GLN A 58 11.36 -12.83 -14.66
CA GLN A 58 10.60 -12.80 -15.91
C GLN A 58 10.04 -11.40 -16.22
N ILE A 59 9.55 -10.69 -15.20
CA ILE A 59 9.07 -9.30 -15.35
C ILE A 59 10.26 -8.36 -15.65
N HIS A 60 11.39 -8.56 -14.98
CA HIS A 60 12.62 -7.81 -15.26
C HIS A 60 13.04 -7.96 -16.73
N ASP A 61 13.08 -9.18 -17.26
CA ASP A 61 13.40 -9.45 -18.66
C ASP A 61 12.42 -8.74 -19.62
N ILE A 62 11.14 -8.63 -19.25
CA ILE A 62 10.14 -7.89 -20.03
C ILE A 62 10.39 -6.38 -19.99
N LEU A 63 10.77 -5.83 -18.83
CA LEU A 63 11.05 -4.40 -18.64
C LEU A 63 12.33 -3.95 -19.37
N GLU A 64 13.30 -4.84 -19.51
CA GLU A 64 14.54 -4.59 -20.26
C GLU A 64 14.38 -4.75 -21.78
N ASP A 65 13.29 -5.38 -22.24
CA ASP A 65 13.00 -5.59 -23.66
C ASP A 65 12.51 -4.28 -24.31
N ASP A 66 13.34 -3.69 -25.18
CA ASP A 66 13.03 -2.43 -25.87
C ASP A 66 11.83 -2.52 -26.82
N ASP A 67 11.50 -3.70 -27.29
CA ASP A 67 10.35 -3.95 -28.16
C ASP A 67 9.04 -4.17 -27.35
N CYS A 68 9.11 -4.18 -26.01
CA CYS A 68 7.95 -4.35 -25.17
C CYS A 68 6.97 -3.17 -25.27
N PRO A 69 5.69 -3.39 -25.58
CA PRO A 69 4.69 -2.32 -25.73
C PRO A 69 4.26 -1.64 -24.42
N ALA A 70 4.63 -2.18 -23.25
CA ALA A 70 4.35 -1.58 -21.93
C ALA A 70 5.30 -0.39 -21.66
N VAL A 71 5.21 0.64 -22.51
CA VAL A 71 6.14 1.80 -22.51
C VAL A 71 6.12 2.54 -21.18
N LYS A 72 4.96 2.72 -20.57
CA LYS A 72 4.81 3.44 -19.28
C LYS A 72 5.45 2.66 -18.13
N SER A 73 5.26 1.35 -18.09
CA SER A 73 5.90 0.46 -17.11
C SER A 73 7.43 0.54 -17.22
N ARG A 74 7.96 0.53 -18.44
CA ARG A 74 9.40 0.65 -18.71
C ARG A 74 9.95 2.02 -18.35
N ALA A 75 9.23 3.10 -18.70
CA ALA A 75 9.62 4.46 -18.35
C ALA A 75 9.70 4.66 -16.83
N LEU A 76 8.70 4.17 -16.09
CA LEU A 76 8.72 4.20 -14.62
C LEU A 76 9.89 3.40 -14.05
N PHE A 77 10.12 2.18 -14.57
CA PHE A 77 11.23 1.33 -14.13
C PHE A 77 12.58 2.03 -14.36
N ARG A 78 12.83 2.55 -15.55
CA ARG A 78 14.09 3.21 -15.91
C ARG A 78 14.33 4.48 -15.10
N SER A 79 13.30 5.32 -14.92
CA SER A 79 13.42 6.51 -14.09
C SER A 79 13.73 6.17 -12.62
N PHE A 80 13.19 5.08 -12.07
CA PHE A 80 13.55 4.58 -10.74
C PHE A 80 14.99 4.08 -10.66
N LEU A 81 15.52 3.46 -11.70
CA LEU A 81 16.90 2.95 -11.72
C LEU A 81 17.94 4.06 -11.87
N ASP A 82 17.58 5.24 -12.37
CA ASP A 82 18.51 6.36 -12.55
C ASP A 82 18.78 7.09 -11.22
N VAL A 83 19.55 6.45 -10.36
CA VAL A 83 19.96 7.01 -9.06
C VAL A 83 20.70 8.33 -9.23
N ASN A 84 21.51 8.48 -10.30
CA ASN A 84 22.26 9.70 -10.51
C ASN A 84 21.32 10.89 -10.78
N ALA A 85 20.26 10.70 -11.56
CA ALA A 85 19.26 11.73 -11.79
C ALA A 85 18.48 12.07 -10.52
N ILE A 86 18.11 11.05 -9.74
CA ILE A 86 17.42 11.23 -8.45
C ILE A 86 18.30 12.01 -7.48
N ASP A 87 19.57 11.62 -7.32
CA ASP A 87 20.52 12.32 -6.43
C ASP A 87 20.76 13.78 -6.88
N ALA A 88 20.86 14.00 -8.18
CA ALA A 88 21.05 15.35 -8.73
C ALA A 88 19.84 16.26 -8.54
N SER A 89 18.61 15.72 -8.42
CA SER A 89 17.39 16.49 -8.16
C SER A 89 17.36 17.10 -6.74
N GLY A 90 18.13 16.54 -5.80
CA GLY A 90 18.16 16.99 -4.40
C GLY A 90 16.77 16.95 -3.77
N LEU A 91 16.34 18.06 -3.16
CA LEU A 91 15.03 18.16 -2.50
C LEU A 91 13.91 18.69 -3.41
N THR A 92 14.16 18.86 -4.70
CA THR A 92 13.19 19.45 -5.64
C THR A 92 11.88 18.67 -5.67
N ALA A 93 11.94 17.34 -5.48
CA ALA A 93 10.76 16.47 -5.47
C ALA A 93 9.72 16.85 -4.39
N ILE A 94 10.16 17.41 -3.27
CA ILE A 94 9.29 17.74 -2.11
C ILE A 94 9.29 19.23 -1.78
N ALA A 95 9.99 20.07 -2.55
CA ALA A 95 10.16 21.48 -2.21
C ALA A 95 8.83 22.23 -2.12
N ASP A 96 7.94 22.04 -3.08
CA ASP A 96 6.64 22.71 -3.10
C ASP A 96 5.75 22.25 -1.92
N GLN A 97 5.82 20.98 -1.56
CA GLN A 97 5.08 20.43 -0.40
C GLN A 97 5.59 21.03 0.92
N LEU A 98 6.92 21.09 1.11
CA LEU A 98 7.52 21.70 2.30
C LEU A 98 7.19 23.19 2.36
N ASN A 99 7.30 23.92 1.25
CA ASN A 99 6.94 25.33 1.17
C ASN A 99 5.47 25.57 1.53
N ALA A 100 4.55 24.77 1.02
CA ALA A 100 3.12 24.89 1.33
C ALA A 100 2.82 24.68 2.83
N ILE A 101 3.54 23.75 3.49
CA ILE A 101 3.46 23.57 4.95
C ILE A 101 4.02 24.78 5.67
N ASP A 102 5.16 25.31 5.23
CA ASP A 102 5.83 26.44 5.88
C ASP A 102 5.06 27.75 5.77
N GLU A 103 4.41 27.99 4.64
CA GLU A 103 3.60 29.17 4.36
C GLU A 103 2.26 29.17 5.11
N ALA A 104 1.80 28.04 5.61
CA ALA A 104 0.56 27.97 6.39
C ALA A 104 0.70 28.80 7.69
N THR A 105 -0.07 29.87 7.85
CA THR A 105 -0.03 30.76 9.01
C THR A 105 -1.01 30.36 10.12
N ASP A 106 -1.92 29.45 9.82
CA ASP A 106 -2.89 28.89 10.75
C ASP A 106 -3.26 27.43 10.35
N LYS A 107 -4.09 26.79 11.17
CA LYS A 107 -4.52 25.41 10.96
C LYS A 107 -5.35 25.23 9.68
N THR A 108 -6.11 26.24 9.28
CA THR A 108 -6.88 26.20 8.05
C THR A 108 -5.97 26.20 6.82
N GLY A 109 -4.91 27.04 6.85
CA GLY A 109 -3.87 27.03 5.81
C GLY A 109 -3.17 25.69 5.72
N LEU A 110 -2.85 25.05 6.85
CA LEU A 110 -2.24 23.72 6.87
C LEU A 110 -3.18 22.63 6.33
N VAL A 111 -4.46 22.65 6.70
CA VAL A 111 -5.46 21.70 6.14
C VAL A 111 -5.56 21.85 4.62
N ARG A 112 -5.55 23.07 4.10
CA ARG A 112 -5.56 23.31 2.65
C ARG A 112 -4.29 22.79 1.99
N ALA A 113 -3.13 22.95 2.61
CA ALA A 113 -1.88 22.38 2.12
C ALA A 113 -1.95 20.84 2.07
N LEU A 114 -2.43 20.18 3.14
CA LEU A 114 -2.61 18.73 3.18
C LEU A 114 -3.59 18.25 2.10
N GLY A 115 -4.74 18.92 1.94
CA GLY A 115 -5.70 18.59 0.89
C GLY A 115 -5.11 18.72 -0.52
N ALA A 116 -4.34 19.77 -0.78
CA ALA A 116 -3.67 19.96 -2.07
C ALA A 116 -2.61 18.89 -2.38
N MET A 117 -1.97 18.32 -1.34
CA MET A 117 -0.96 17.26 -1.48
C MET A 117 -1.58 15.87 -1.67
N ASN A 118 -2.84 15.66 -1.25
CA ASN A 118 -3.48 14.34 -1.30
C ASN A 118 -3.42 13.68 -2.69
N PRO A 119 -3.73 14.38 -3.83
CA PRO A 119 -3.67 13.77 -5.15
C PRO A 119 -2.29 13.23 -5.55
N ILE A 120 -1.23 13.73 -4.96
CA ILE A 120 0.16 13.32 -5.26
C ILE A 120 0.77 12.40 -4.19
N GLY A 121 -0.05 11.94 -3.24
CA GLY A 121 0.40 11.01 -2.18
C GLY A 121 0.97 11.72 -0.95
N GLY A 122 0.54 12.94 -0.67
CA GLY A 122 0.91 13.67 0.55
C GLY A 122 0.35 13.01 1.82
N PRO A 123 0.82 13.45 3.01
CA PRO A 123 0.40 12.88 4.28
C PRO A 123 -1.01 13.27 4.67
N ASP A 124 -1.73 12.34 5.26
CA ASP A 124 -3.03 12.57 5.87
C ASP A 124 -3.14 11.98 7.27
N LEU A 125 -3.96 12.62 8.12
CA LEU A 125 -4.24 12.15 9.48
C LEU A 125 -5.28 11.01 9.52
N PHE A 126 -5.99 10.80 8.44
CA PHE A 126 -6.92 9.67 8.23
C PHE A 126 -6.76 9.11 6.83
N GLY A 127 -6.93 7.80 6.69
CA GLY A 127 -6.83 7.12 5.39
C GLY A 127 -8.12 7.25 4.59
N ILE A 128 -7.98 7.41 3.27
CA ILE A 128 -9.08 7.35 2.30
C ILE A 128 -8.86 6.15 1.40
N ALA A 129 -9.87 5.28 1.31
CA ALA A 129 -9.86 4.15 0.38
C ALA A 129 -11.21 4.03 -0.34
N VAL A 130 -11.21 3.45 -1.54
CA VAL A 130 -12.44 3.21 -2.30
C VAL A 130 -12.60 1.73 -2.58
N TYR A 131 -13.62 1.12 -1.98
CA TYR A 131 -14.01 -0.27 -2.23
C TYR A 131 -15.50 -0.48 -1.94
N GLY A 132 -16.00 -1.72 -2.07
CA GLY A 132 -17.42 -2.03 -1.97
C GLY A 132 -18.02 -1.67 -0.60
N ASP A 133 -19.20 -1.08 -0.60
CA ASP A 133 -19.99 -0.83 0.62
C ASP A 133 -20.41 -2.17 1.24
N PRO A 134 -20.03 -2.53 2.49
CA PRO A 134 -20.47 -3.77 3.13
C PRO A 134 -21.99 -3.94 3.21
N GLY A 135 -22.75 -2.86 3.26
CA GLY A 135 -24.22 -2.89 3.26
C GLY A 135 -24.85 -2.90 1.88
N ALA A 136 -24.08 -2.54 0.83
CA ALA A 136 -24.49 -2.56 -0.58
C ALA A 136 -23.28 -3.03 -1.44
N PRO A 137 -22.86 -4.30 -1.33
CA PRO A 137 -21.57 -4.78 -1.84
C PRO A 137 -21.38 -4.71 -3.36
N GLU A 138 -22.43 -4.32 -4.07
CA GLU A 138 -22.39 -4.07 -5.51
C GLU A 138 -21.97 -2.64 -5.87
N THR A 139 -21.77 -1.75 -4.87
CA THR A 139 -21.48 -0.33 -5.08
C THR A 139 -20.20 0.07 -4.35
N ASN A 140 -19.30 0.75 -5.06
CA ASN A 140 -18.10 1.32 -4.44
C ASN A 140 -18.42 2.60 -3.66
N ILE A 141 -17.76 2.78 -2.52
CA ILE A 141 -17.92 3.93 -1.63
C ILE A 141 -16.56 4.34 -1.04
N ILE A 142 -16.45 5.57 -0.57
CA ILE A 142 -15.28 6.01 0.20
C ILE A 142 -15.35 5.40 1.61
N HIS A 143 -14.24 4.83 2.04
CA HIS A 143 -13.95 4.42 3.40
C HIS A 143 -12.96 5.39 4.03
N ILE A 144 -13.22 5.77 5.29
CA ILE A 144 -12.36 6.61 6.11
C ILE A 144 -11.84 5.75 7.25
N GLU A 145 -10.52 5.68 7.38
CA GLU A 145 -9.82 4.79 8.30
C GLU A 145 -8.82 5.59 9.14
N GLN A 146 -8.50 5.08 10.33
CA GLN A 146 -7.45 5.68 11.16
C GLN A 146 -6.09 5.62 10.46
N ALA A 147 -5.32 6.73 10.53
CA ALA A 147 -3.99 6.87 9.94
C ALA A 147 -3.13 7.87 10.72
N GLY A 148 -2.05 8.38 10.11
CA GLY A 148 -1.21 9.44 10.67
C GLY A 148 -0.05 8.94 11.51
N LEU A 149 0.31 7.65 11.42
CA LEU A 149 1.41 7.04 12.15
C LEU A 149 2.51 6.55 11.20
N GLY A 150 3.76 6.66 11.60
CA GLY A 150 4.91 6.12 10.87
C GLY A 150 5.36 4.75 11.36
N LEU A 151 5.02 4.33 12.59
CA LEU A 151 5.20 2.97 13.09
C LEU A 151 3.98 2.10 12.73
N PRO A 152 4.12 0.75 12.69
CA PRO A 152 3.12 -0.14 12.09
C PRO A 152 1.72 -0.09 12.71
N ASP A 153 1.60 0.13 14.02
CA ASP A 153 0.32 0.27 14.72
C ASP A 153 0.48 0.98 16.09
N GLU A 154 -0.63 1.22 16.77
CA GLU A 154 -0.69 1.94 18.05
C GLU A 154 0.12 1.27 19.18
N ALA A 155 0.24 -0.06 19.17
CA ALA A 155 0.95 -0.79 20.20
C ALA A 155 2.45 -0.42 20.25
N TYR A 156 3.05 -0.08 19.10
CA TYR A 156 4.44 0.37 19.01
C TYR A 156 4.70 1.65 19.81
N TYR A 157 3.70 2.51 19.96
CA TYR A 157 3.79 3.75 20.74
C TYR A 157 3.56 3.53 22.23
N ARG A 158 2.76 2.53 22.60
CA ARG A 158 2.24 2.32 23.95
C ARG A 158 3.02 1.28 24.75
N GLU A 159 3.41 0.16 24.13
CA GLU A 159 3.93 -0.99 24.86
C GLU A 159 5.42 -0.86 25.17
N ASP A 160 5.82 -1.19 26.41
CA ASP A 160 7.19 -0.99 26.90
C ASP A 160 8.24 -1.81 26.10
N HIS A 161 7.87 -2.98 25.63
CA HIS A 161 8.81 -3.83 24.88
C HIS A 161 9.20 -3.25 23.51
N TYR A 162 8.43 -2.26 22.98
CA TYR A 162 8.78 -1.52 21.77
C TYR A 162 9.62 -0.26 22.04
N ALA A 163 9.99 0.05 23.30
CA ALA A 163 10.82 1.21 23.58
C ALA A 163 12.14 1.27 22.76
N PRO A 164 12.88 0.17 22.54
CA PRO A 164 14.06 0.20 21.67
C PRO A 164 13.76 0.57 20.21
N ILE A 165 12.57 0.20 19.71
CA ILE A 165 12.12 0.55 18.36
C ILE A 165 11.81 2.04 18.28
N ARG A 166 11.12 2.62 19.29
CA ARG A 166 10.86 4.06 19.36
C ARG A 166 12.16 4.88 19.39
N GLU A 167 13.16 4.45 20.15
CA GLU A 167 14.48 5.12 20.17
C GLU A 167 15.20 5.03 18.81
N ALA A 168 15.09 3.92 18.10
CA ALA A 168 15.63 3.78 16.75
C ALA A 168 14.86 4.66 15.75
N TYR A 169 13.54 4.76 15.91
CA TYR A 169 12.68 5.63 15.10
C TYR A 169 13.03 7.11 15.27
N VAL A 170 13.21 7.57 16.49
CA VAL A 170 13.70 8.95 16.77
C VAL A 170 15.01 9.24 16.04
N LYS A 171 15.97 8.31 16.07
CA LYS A 171 17.26 8.47 15.37
C LYS A 171 17.08 8.54 13.86
N MET A 172 16.19 7.72 13.29
CA MET A 172 15.89 7.75 11.88
C MET A 172 15.26 9.10 11.48
N VAL A 173 14.25 9.56 12.21
CA VAL A 173 13.59 10.85 11.95
C VAL A 173 14.59 12.02 12.09
N ALA A 174 15.43 12.04 13.13
CA ALA A 174 16.46 13.04 13.30
C ALA A 174 17.41 13.09 12.09
N ARG A 175 17.83 11.91 11.60
CA ARG A 175 18.69 11.82 10.41
C ARG A 175 18.00 12.32 9.16
N GLN A 176 16.70 12.01 8.98
CA GLN A 176 15.92 12.53 7.85
C GLN A 176 15.78 14.05 7.86
N LEU A 177 15.58 14.66 9.04
CA LEU A 177 15.54 16.11 9.18
C LEU A 177 16.87 16.77 8.80
N ILE A 178 18.01 16.15 9.17
CA ILE A 178 19.35 16.63 8.76
C ILE A 178 19.54 16.47 7.25
N ASN A 179 19.21 15.30 6.69
CA ASN A 179 19.30 15.06 5.25
C ASN A 179 18.46 16.09 4.46
N ALA A 180 17.28 16.44 4.97
CA ALA A 180 16.41 17.46 4.39
C ALA A 180 16.89 18.91 4.63
N LYS A 181 17.99 19.11 5.37
CA LYS A 181 18.55 20.42 5.73
C LYS A 181 17.56 21.32 6.48
N LEU A 182 16.59 20.74 7.18
CA LEU A 182 15.66 21.46 8.04
C LEU A 182 16.29 21.77 9.39
N VAL A 183 17.29 21.00 9.79
CA VAL A 183 18.08 21.18 11.03
C VAL A 183 19.55 20.88 10.71
N GLU A 184 20.47 21.64 11.32
CA GLU A 184 21.91 21.45 11.12
C GLU A 184 22.56 20.68 12.28
N ALA A 185 22.08 20.87 13.52
CA ALA A 185 22.68 20.29 14.71
C ALA A 185 22.00 18.98 15.13
N ASP A 186 22.80 17.97 15.48
CA ASP A 186 22.31 16.64 15.87
C ASP A 186 21.39 16.68 17.10
N ASP A 187 21.69 17.51 18.10
CA ASP A 187 20.89 17.64 19.32
C ASP A 187 19.54 18.32 19.07
N GLU A 188 19.50 19.29 18.16
CA GLU A 188 18.26 19.92 17.72
C GLU A 188 17.41 18.93 16.91
N ALA A 189 18.03 18.19 15.99
CA ALA A 189 17.35 17.17 15.19
C ALA A 189 16.72 16.08 16.09
N GLU A 190 17.45 15.60 17.10
CA GLU A 190 16.92 14.64 18.06
C GLU A 190 15.76 15.24 18.88
N SER A 191 15.87 16.49 19.30
CA SER A 191 14.79 17.19 20.01
C SER A 191 13.52 17.28 19.16
N GLN A 192 13.64 17.67 17.89
CA GLN A 192 12.50 17.74 16.97
C GLN A 192 11.92 16.34 16.68
N ALA A 193 12.78 15.32 16.51
CA ALA A 193 12.32 13.95 16.31
C ALA A 193 11.55 13.39 17.53
N ARG A 194 11.95 13.74 18.75
CA ARG A 194 11.20 13.36 19.96
C ARG A 194 9.86 14.10 20.03
N ARG A 195 9.82 15.38 19.72
CA ARG A 195 8.58 16.17 19.62
C ARG A 195 7.63 15.58 18.57
N PHE A 196 8.15 15.17 17.42
CA PHE A 196 7.38 14.46 16.40
C PHE A 196 6.82 13.12 16.93
N LEU A 197 7.63 12.31 17.62
CA LEU A 197 7.15 11.06 18.23
C LEU A 197 6.05 11.31 19.28
N GLU A 198 6.10 12.42 20.03
CA GLU A 198 5.04 12.79 20.98
C GLU A 198 3.72 13.10 20.27
N VAL A 199 3.78 13.78 19.12
CA VAL A 199 2.59 14.02 18.27
C VAL A 199 2.00 12.69 17.79
N GLU A 200 2.79 11.82 17.21
CA GLU A 200 2.31 10.50 16.78
C GLU A 200 1.82 9.64 17.95
N THR A 201 2.47 9.69 19.11
CA THR A 201 2.02 8.97 20.32
C THR A 201 0.62 9.44 20.74
N THR A 202 0.37 10.74 20.62
CA THR A 202 -0.95 11.30 20.90
C THR A 202 -1.99 10.80 19.89
N ILE A 203 -1.68 10.83 18.60
CA ILE A 203 -2.55 10.29 17.54
C ILE A 203 -2.78 8.78 17.74
N ALA A 204 -1.73 8.02 18.03
CA ALA A 204 -1.79 6.57 18.29
C ALA A 204 -2.71 6.22 19.48
N SER A 205 -2.79 7.10 20.48
CA SER A 205 -3.68 6.89 21.64
C SER A 205 -5.18 6.91 21.27
N TYR A 206 -5.55 7.44 20.12
CA TYR A 206 -6.91 7.47 19.59
C TYR A 206 -7.21 6.28 18.67
N HIS A 207 -6.19 5.57 18.21
CA HIS A 207 -6.35 4.42 17.34
C HIS A 207 -7.03 3.25 18.07
N TRP A 208 -7.85 2.53 17.36
CA TRP A 208 -8.29 1.21 17.78
C TRP A 208 -7.16 0.20 17.59
N ASP A 209 -7.13 -0.81 18.46
CA ASP A 209 -6.19 -1.91 18.32
C ASP A 209 -6.51 -2.81 17.11
N ASN A 210 -5.52 -3.60 16.68
CA ASN A 210 -5.63 -4.50 15.54
C ASN A 210 -6.71 -5.60 15.67
N VAL A 211 -7.27 -5.85 16.85
CA VAL A 211 -8.37 -6.79 17.06
C VAL A 211 -9.70 -6.08 16.84
N ALA A 212 -9.83 -4.87 17.40
CA ALA A 212 -11.04 -4.07 17.26
C ALA A 212 -11.32 -3.67 15.80
N THR A 213 -10.27 -3.31 15.04
CA THR A 213 -10.40 -2.93 13.60
C THR A 213 -10.85 -4.09 12.69
N ARG A 214 -10.78 -5.35 13.16
CA ARG A 214 -11.27 -6.52 12.42
C ARG A 214 -12.74 -6.83 12.63
N ASP A 215 -13.41 -6.14 13.54
CA ASP A 215 -14.84 -6.30 13.80
C ASP A 215 -15.65 -5.56 12.73
N SER A 216 -16.05 -6.28 11.68
CA SER A 216 -16.77 -5.72 10.53
C SER A 216 -18.13 -5.10 10.86
N GLN A 217 -18.66 -5.31 12.06
CA GLN A 217 -19.89 -4.64 12.51
C GLN A 217 -19.58 -3.32 13.18
N LYS A 218 -18.51 -3.24 13.95
CA LYS A 218 -18.06 -1.99 14.58
C LYS A 218 -17.48 -1.00 13.58
N THR A 219 -16.79 -1.51 12.55
CA THR A 219 -16.18 -0.67 11.50
C THR A 219 -17.15 -0.30 10.38
N TYR A 220 -18.40 -0.74 10.41
CA TYR A 220 -19.43 -0.34 9.45
C TYR A 220 -20.29 0.81 9.96
N ASN A 221 -19.84 2.03 9.74
CA ASN A 221 -20.55 3.24 10.16
C ASN A 221 -20.82 4.13 8.94
N PRO A 222 -21.94 3.90 8.21
CA PRO A 222 -22.33 4.75 7.09
C PRO A 222 -22.66 6.16 7.58
N THR A 223 -21.91 7.14 7.07
CA THR A 223 -21.92 8.52 7.54
C THR A 223 -22.19 9.46 6.36
N GLY A 224 -23.17 10.33 6.46
CA GLY A 224 -23.44 11.36 5.48
C GLY A 224 -22.47 12.54 5.59
N HIS A 225 -22.32 13.31 4.50
CA HIS A 225 -21.39 14.44 4.45
C HIS A 225 -21.56 15.43 5.63
N ALA A 226 -22.79 15.87 5.90
CA ALA A 226 -23.08 16.84 6.98
C ALA A 226 -22.68 16.31 8.37
N GLU A 227 -22.84 15.02 8.61
CA GLU A 227 -22.42 14.37 9.86
C GLU A 227 -20.90 14.31 9.93
N LEU A 228 -20.23 13.89 8.85
CA LEU A 228 -18.76 13.83 8.78
C LEU A 228 -18.13 15.21 8.95
N SER A 229 -18.66 16.25 8.29
CA SER A 229 -18.23 17.64 8.48
C SER A 229 -18.42 18.12 9.91
N THR A 230 -19.47 17.66 10.61
CA THR A 230 -19.65 17.96 12.04
C THR A 230 -18.61 17.21 12.90
N MET A 231 -18.28 15.96 12.59
CA MET A 231 -17.28 15.19 13.32
C MET A 231 -15.87 15.79 13.16
N LEU A 232 -15.56 16.44 12.04
CA LEU A 232 -14.28 17.05 11.67
C LEU A 232 -14.38 18.58 11.57
N ALA A 233 -15.22 19.22 12.37
CA ALA A 233 -15.49 20.65 12.26
C ALA A 233 -14.25 21.52 12.55
N ASP A 234 -13.46 21.18 13.57
CA ASP A 234 -12.23 21.92 13.93
C ASP A 234 -11.09 21.57 12.98
N TYR A 235 -11.05 20.35 12.44
CA TYR A 235 -10.11 19.96 11.37
C TYR A 235 -10.37 20.77 10.10
N GLY A 236 -11.63 20.96 9.72
CA GLY A 236 -12.02 21.70 8.52
C GLY A 236 -12.10 20.82 7.27
N LEU A 237 -12.84 19.70 7.36
CA LEU A 237 -13.01 18.71 6.29
C LEU A 237 -13.36 19.35 4.93
N ASP A 238 -14.28 20.33 4.91
CA ASP A 238 -14.71 20.94 3.66
C ASP A 238 -13.59 21.72 2.97
N ALA A 239 -12.74 22.42 3.75
CA ALA A 239 -11.57 23.12 3.23
C ALA A 239 -10.52 22.13 2.68
N TRP A 240 -10.37 20.98 3.31
CA TRP A 240 -9.51 19.89 2.84
C TRP A 240 -10.02 19.31 1.51
N ILE A 241 -11.31 18.99 1.40
CA ILE A 241 -11.93 18.47 0.16
C ILE A 241 -11.85 19.50 -0.98
N GLU A 242 -12.17 20.78 -0.69
CA GLU A 242 -12.05 21.86 -1.66
C GLU A 242 -10.65 21.98 -2.24
N SER A 243 -9.64 21.98 -1.35
CA SER A 243 -8.25 22.09 -1.77
C SER A 243 -7.75 20.87 -2.56
N TRP A 244 -8.19 19.68 -2.19
CA TRP A 244 -7.95 18.46 -2.97
C TRP A 244 -8.56 18.56 -4.36
N GLN A 245 -9.84 18.97 -4.45
CA GLN A 245 -10.53 19.17 -5.73
C GLN A 245 -9.84 20.22 -6.59
N GLU A 246 -9.44 21.35 -6.01
CA GLU A 246 -8.72 22.42 -6.72
C GLU A 246 -7.40 21.89 -7.28
N ALA A 247 -6.58 21.23 -6.45
CA ALA A 247 -5.31 20.64 -6.88
C ALA A 247 -5.49 19.60 -7.99
N TYR A 248 -6.44 18.68 -7.84
CA TYR A 248 -6.75 17.69 -8.87
C TYR A 248 -7.19 18.33 -10.20
N ASN A 249 -8.07 19.33 -10.14
CA ASN A 249 -8.66 19.98 -11.32
C ASN A 249 -7.61 20.78 -12.15
N THR A 250 -6.47 21.14 -11.56
CA THR A 250 -5.38 21.79 -12.31
C THR A 250 -4.57 20.82 -13.18
N THR A 251 -4.81 19.51 -13.04
CA THR A 251 -4.00 18.48 -13.69
C THR A 251 -4.58 18.03 -15.03
N THR A 252 -3.72 17.45 -15.88
CA THR A 252 -4.14 16.81 -17.13
C THR A 252 -5.02 15.58 -16.87
N ALA A 253 -4.88 14.92 -15.74
CA ALA A 253 -5.72 13.81 -15.32
C ALA A 253 -7.20 14.22 -15.22
N ALA A 254 -7.49 15.39 -14.64
CA ALA A 254 -8.85 15.91 -14.53
C ALA A 254 -9.54 16.14 -15.88
N ALA A 255 -8.79 16.50 -16.91
CA ALA A 255 -9.33 16.70 -18.27
C ALA A 255 -9.83 15.38 -18.90
N THR A 256 -9.19 14.27 -18.57
CA THR A 256 -9.54 12.93 -19.07
C THR A 256 -10.50 12.19 -18.15
N GLN A 257 -10.48 12.51 -16.86
CA GLN A 257 -11.25 11.84 -15.81
C GLN A 257 -11.81 12.87 -14.80
N PRO A 258 -12.87 13.60 -15.17
CA PRO A 258 -13.49 14.57 -14.27
C PRO A 258 -14.14 13.86 -13.08
N ILE A 259 -13.93 14.38 -11.86
CA ILE A 259 -14.41 13.81 -10.61
C ILE A 259 -15.46 14.74 -9.98
N ASP A 260 -16.60 14.18 -9.60
CA ASP A 260 -17.60 14.84 -8.75
C ASP A 260 -17.24 14.61 -7.27
N PHE A 261 -16.40 15.47 -6.71
CA PHE A 261 -15.98 15.38 -5.31
C PHE A 261 -17.17 15.46 -4.34
N ALA A 262 -18.13 16.34 -4.58
CA ALA A 262 -19.31 16.46 -3.73
C ALA A 262 -20.13 15.15 -3.72
N GLY A 263 -20.30 14.53 -4.88
CA GLY A 263 -20.94 13.22 -4.99
C GLY A 263 -20.13 12.12 -4.30
N CYS A 264 -18.81 12.09 -4.46
CA CYS A 264 -17.94 11.10 -3.82
C CYS A 264 -18.05 11.13 -2.29
N PHE A 265 -18.06 12.31 -1.69
CA PHE A 265 -18.15 12.50 -0.24
C PHE A 265 -19.59 12.64 0.30
N SER A 266 -20.62 12.48 -0.54
CA SER A 266 -22.02 12.58 -0.09
C SER A 266 -22.39 11.55 0.98
N ARG A 267 -21.77 10.37 0.92
CA ARG A 267 -21.85 9.28 1.89
C ARG A 267 -20.54 8.52 1.94
N THR A 268 -20.07 8.20 3.13
CA THR A 268 -18.82 7.49 3.39
C THR A 268 -19.04 6.39 4.44
N ILE A 269 -18.10 5.47 4.57
CA ILE A 269 -18.04 4.55 5.72
C ILE A 269 -16.90 4.99 6.62
N VAL A 270 -17.21 5.36 7.85
CA VAL A 270 -16.20 5.68 8.88
C VAL A 270 -15.92 4.42 9.68
N HIS A 271 -14.67 3.92 9.63
CA HIS A 271 -14.30 2.68 10.31
C HIS A 271 -14.20 2.87 11.82
N GLU A 272 -13.53 3.90 12.26
CA GLU A 272 -13.28 4.19 13.68
C GLU A 272 -13.86 5.56 14.08
N PRO A 273 -15.17 5.66 14.37
CA PRO A 273 -15.81 6.96 14.66
C PRO A 273 -15.25 7.68 15.88
N SER A 274 -14.77 6.95 16.90
CA SER A 274 -14.12 7.57 18.06
C SER A 274 -12.79 8.20 17.68
N PHE A 275 -11.97 7.51 16.85
CA PHE A 275 -10.73 8.08 16.32
C PHE A 275 -10.97 9.43 15.61
N VAL A 276 -11.95 9.49 14.71
CA VAL A 276 -12.28 10.72 13.97
C VAL A 276 -12.65 11.87 14.91
N LYS A 277 -13.42 11.60 15.97
CA LYS A 277 -13.80 12.61 16.97
C LYS A 277 -12.62 13.07 17.80
N ASP A 278 -11.80 12.13 18.27
CA ASP A 278 -10.63 12.42 19.09
C ASP A 278 -9.55 13.14 18.29
N LEU A 279 -9.38 12.79 17.00
CA LEU A 279 -8.54 13.51 16.05
C LEU A 279 -8.98 14.97 15.87
N ASN A 280 -10.29 15.22 15.72
CA ASN A 280 -10.82 16.58 15.63
C ASN A 280 -10.53 17.40 16.90
N ALA A 281 -10.71 16.82 18.08
CA ALA A 281 -10.39 17.46 19.35
C ALA A 281 -8.88 17.72 19.52
N PHE A 282 -8.04 16.77 19.09
CA PHE A 282 -6.59 16.96 19.03
C PHE A 282 -6.23 18.13 18.10
N TRP A 283 -6.77 18.14 16.89
CA TRP A 283 -6.52 19.20 15.92
C TRP A 283 -6.88 20.59 16.48
N ALA A 284 -8.02 20.70 17.17
CA ALA A 284 -8.44 21.96 17.79
C ALA A 284 -7.41 22.51 18.79
N THR A 285 -6.75 21.64 19.55
CA THR A 285 -5.87 22.00 20.67
C THR A 285 -4.37 21.93 20.38
N ALA A 286 -3.94 21.14 19.39
CA ALA A 286 -2.54 20.94 19.03
C ALA A 286 -1.87 22.28 18.61
N ASP A 287 -0.59 22.39 18.88
CA ASP A 287 0.24 23.51 18.41
C ASP A 287 0.43 23.43 16.90
N LEU A 288 0.37 24.58 16.21
CA LEU A 288 0.54 24.62 14.76
C LEU A 288 1.93 24.14 14.31
N ASP A 289 2.96 24.47 15.07
CA ASP A 289 4.34 24.07 14.74
C ASP A 289 4.54 22.55 14.93
N ASP A 290 3.82 21.92 15.88
CA ASP A 290 3.78 20.47 16.04
C ASP A 290 3.13 19.79 14.82
N LEU A 291 2.00 20.31 14.37
CA LEU A 291 1.29 19.80 13.20
C LEU A 291 2.11 19.97 11.91
N LYS A 292 2.80 21.12 11.77
CA LYS A 292 3.73 21.35 10.65
C LYS A 292 4.92 20.41 10.70
N LEU A 293 5.49 20.16 11.88
CA LEU A 293 6.59 19.22 12.04
C LEU A 293 6.15 17.81 11.65
N TRP A 294 4.96 17.38 12.10
CA TRP A 294 4.37 16.11 11.71
C TRP A 294 4.24 16.00 10.19
N ALA A 295 3.67 17.01 9.54
CA ALA A 295 3.47 17.03 8.10
C ALA A 295 4.81 16.98 7.32
N ARG A 296 5.81 17.78 7.71
CA ARG A 296 7.14 17.78 7.07
C ARG A 296 7.82 16.42 7.16
N VAL A 297 7.82 15.81 8.34
CA VAL A 297 8.46 14.50 8.54
C VAL A 297 7.76 13.44 7.70
N HIS A 298 6.43 13.43 7.64
CA HIS A 298 5.69 12.49 6.81
C HIS A 298 5.90 12.71 5.31
N VAL A 299 6.02 13.96 4.83
CA VAL A 299 6.41 14.26 3.44
C VAL A 299 7.78 13.66 3.14
N ILE A 300 8.76 13.87 4.00
CA ILE A 300 10.13 13.35 3.80
C ILE A 300 10.14 11.84 3.78
N ILE A 301 9.54 11.18 4.78
CA ILE A 301 9.52 9.72 4.89
C ILE A 301 8.73 9.09 3.74
N GLY A 302 7.60 9.68 3.35
CA GLY A 302 6.77 9.19 2.24
C GLY A 302 7.45 9.29 0.87
N SER A 303 8.38 10.25 0.70
CA SER A 303 9.05 10.53 -0.58
C SER A 303 10.49 10.00 -0.66
N THR A 304 10.94 9.14 0.26
CA THR A 304 12.35 8.70 0.33
C THR A 304 12.89 8.06 -0.95
N LEU A 305 12.05 7.45 -1.78
CA LEU A 305 12.45 6.86 -3.06
C LEU A 305 12.68 7.91 -4.16
N GLU A 306 12.09 9.09 -4.01
CA GLU A 306 12.16 10.23 -4.93
C GLU A 306 13.28 11.20 -4.56
N LEU A 307 13.88 11.01 -3.40
CA LEU A 307 14.94 11.82 -2.82
C LEU A 307 16.31 11.16 -3.01
N PRO A 308 17.43 11.90 -2.81
CA PRO A 308 18.78 11.35 -2.86
C PRO A 308 18.95 10.09 -2.02
N HIS A 309 19.85 9.20 -2.44
CA HIS A 309 19.99 7.85 -1.88
C HIS A 309 20.17 7.82 -0.36
N GLU A 310 20.75 8.85 0.28
CA GLU A 310 20.88 8.93 1.74
C GLU A 310 19.55 8.88 2.48
N PHE A 311 18.44 9.30 1.85
CA PHE A 311 17.11 9.19 2.45
C PHE A 311 16.58 7.76 2.44
N ASP A 312 16.76 7.05 1.32
CA ASP A 312 16.38 5.65 1.16
C ASP A 312 17.23 4.75 2.08
N ASP A 313 18.53 5.01 2.17
CA ASP A 313 19.44 4.29 3.08
C ASP A 313 19.04 4.48 4.55
N THR A 314 18.76 5.71 4.96
CA THR A 314 18.29 6.03 6.32
C THR A 314 16.95 5.32 6.62
N ASN A 315 16.05 5.30 5.66
CA ASN A 315 14.76 4.62 5.77
C ASN A 315 14.93 3.09 5.90
N PHE A 316 15.81 2.50 5.07
CA PHE A 316 16.12 1.07 5.14
C PHE A 316 16.79 0.68 6.47
N ASP A 317 17.68 1.51 7.01
CA ASP A 317 18.35 1.25 8.28
C ASP A 317 17.35 1.08 9.42
N PHE A 318 16.21 1.72 9.36
CA PHE A 318 15.14 1.54 10.34
C PHE A 318 14.11 0.49 9.91
N TYR A 319 13.34 0.72 8.82
CA TYR A 319 12.24 -0.16 8.42
C TYR A 319 12.71 -1.53 7.92
N GLY A 320 13.85 -1.57 7.24
CA GLY A 320 14.46 -2.82 6.77
C GLY A 320 15.18 -3.57 7.88
N LYS A 321 16.17 -2.92 8.51
CA LYS A 321 17.04 -3.61 9.49
C LYS A 321 16.37 -3.77 10.85
N VAL A 322 15.84 -2.69 11.45
CA VAL A 322 15.31 -2.74 12.81
C VAL A 322 13.94 -3.40 12.87
N LEU A 323 12.99 -2.99 12.02
CA LEU A 323 11.64 -3.53 12.05
C LEU A 323 11.50 -4.90 11.37
N SER A 324 12.14 -5.09 10.20
CA SER A 324 11.95 -6.31 9.39
C SER A 324 13.07 -7.33 9.55
N GLY A 325 14.18 -7.00 10.25
CA GLY A 325 15.30 -7.90 10.50
C GLY A 325 16.11 -8.24 9.24
N GLN A 326 15.98 -7.48 8.16
CA GLN A 326 16.79 -7.62 6.95
C GLN A 326 18.21 -7.12 7.22
N LYS A 327 19.21 -7.80 6.66
CA LYS A 327 20.61 -7.38 6.83
C LYS A 327 21.07 -6.46 5.71
N GLN A 328 20.50 -6.63 4.52
CA GLN A 328 20.84 -5.91 3.30
C GLN A 328 19.57 -5.50 2.55
N GLN A 329 19.60 -4.33 1.93
CA GLN A 329 18.54 -3.88 1.04
C GLN A 329 18.50 -4.74 -0.23
N ARG A 330 17.31 -5.01 -0.74
CA ARG A 330 17.14 -5.72 -2.00
C ARG A 330 17.73 -4.92 -3.16
N ASP A 331 18.28 -5.61 -4.15
CA ASP A 331 18.78 -5.00 -5.38
C ASP A 331 17.77 -3.99 -5.94
N ARG A 332 18.26 -2.84 -6.42
CA ARG A 332 17.37 -1.75 -6.87
C ARG A 332 16.43 -2.19 -7.99
N TRP A 333 16.90 -3.00 -8.94
CA TRP A 333 16.05 -3.51 -10.01
C TRP A 333 14.87 -4.36 -9.49
N LYS A 334 15.08 -5.18 -8.44
CA LYS A 334 14.00 -5.96 -7.80
C LYS A 334 12.96 -5.05 -7.14
N ARG A 335 13.43 -3.96 -6.53
CA ARG A 335 12.54 -2.93 -5.97
C ARG A 335 11.81 -2.17 -7.08
N GLY A 336 12.47 -1.93 -8.22
CA GLY A 336 11.87 -1.35 -9.42
C GLY A 336 10.77 -2.23 -10.02
N VAL A 337 10.97 -3.55 -10.09
CA VAL A 337 9.91 -4.50 -10.48
C VAL A 337 8.72 -4.42 -9.52
N SER A 338 8.97 -4.37 -8.21
CA SER A 338 7.90 -4.24 -7.21
C SER A 338 7.12 -2.92 -7.35
N LEU A 339 7.83 -1.83 -7.62
CA LEU A 339 7.24 -0.52 -7.88
C LEU A 339 6.33 -0.53 -9.13
N VAL A 340 6.83 -1.06 -10.24
CA VAL A 340 6.02 -1.19 -11.48
C VAL A 340 4.78 -2.03 -11.25
N ASN A 341 4.89 -3.14 -10.53
CA ASN A 341 3.75 -3.98 -10.18
C ASN A 341 2.70 -3.23 -9.34
N SER A 342 3.11 -2.33 -8.46
CA SER A 342 2.18 -1.54 -7.64
C SER A 342 1.48 -0.42 -8.42
N VAL A 343 2.17 0.21 -9.37
CA VAL A 343 1.68 1.37 -10.13
C VAL A 343 1.01 0.95 -11.45
N CYS A 344 1.69 0.10 -12.23
CA CYS A 344 1.31 -0.29 -13.59
C CYS A 344 1.09 -1.81 -13.73
N GLY A 345 0.69 -2.50 -12.66
CA GLY A 345 0.66 -3.96 -12.59
C GLY A 345 -0.11 -4.65 -13.71
N GLU A 346 -1.23 -4.07 -14.19
CA GLU A 346 -1.97 -4.68 -15.30
C GLU A 346 -1.37 -4.35 -16.68
N ASP A 347 -0.63 -3.24 -16.83
CA ASP A 347 0.08 -2.91 -18.07
C ASP A 347 1.19 -3.93 -18.33
N ILE A 348 2.09 -4.12 -17.37
CA ILE A 348 3.14 -5.14 -17.45
C ILE A 348 2.59 -6.55 -17.37
N GLY A 349 1.52 -6.78 -16.61
CA GLY A 349 0.85 -8.07 -16.46
C GLY A 349 0.28 -8.61 -17.77
N ARG A 350 -0.20 -7.74 -18.66
CA ARG A 350 -0.64 -8.10 -20.00
C ARG A 350 0.48 -8.74 -20.83
N GLU A 351 1.69 -8.18 -20.75
CA GLU A 351 2.86 -8.74 -21.45
C GLU A 351 3.38 -10.01 -20.76
N TYR A 352 3.37 -10.06 -19.44
CA TYR A 352 3.72 -11.24 -18.66
C TYR A 352 2.84 -12.45 -19.03
N VAL A 353 1.53 -12.26 -19.08
CA VAL A 353 0.55 -13.31 -19.43
C VAL A 353 0.81 -13.88 -20.81
N LYS A 354 1.08 -13.04 -21.81
CA LYS A 354 1.40 -13.48 -23.18
C LYS A 354 2.61 -14.41 -23.23
N ARG A 355 3.63 -14.15 -22.39
CA ARG A 355 4.91 -14.86 -22.41
C ARG A 355 4.94 -16.06 -21.46
N HIS A 356 4.33 -15.97 -20.28
CA HIS A 356 4.57 -16.88 -19.15
C HIS A 356 3.32 -17.54 -18.58
N PHE A 357 2.11 -17.07 -18.88
CA PHE A 357 0.88 -17.67 -18.36
C PHE A 357 -0.15 -17.96 -19.45
N PRO A 358 0.03 -19.05 -20.22
CA PRO A 358 -0.84 -19.40 -21.35
C PRO A 358 -2.27 -19.67 -20.90
N GLU A 359 -3.24 -19.41 -21.79
CA GLU A 359 -4.67 -19.61 -21.54
C GLU A 359 -5.00 -21.06 -21.09
N SER A 360 -4.23 -22.05 -21.54
CA SER A 360 -4.37 -23.43 -21.06
C SER A 360 -4.14 -23.59 -19.57
N SER A 361 -3.22 -22.81 -18.98
CA SER A 361 -2.97 -22.81 -17.54
C SER A 361 -4.14 -22.17 -16.79
N LYS A 362 -4.68 -21.04 -17.29
CA LYS A 362 -5.88 -20.41 -16.74
C LYS A 362 -7.06 -21.38 -16.72
N ARG A 363 -7.37 -22.03 -17.84
CA ARG A 363 -8.46 -23.02 -17.93
C ARG A 363 -8.31 -24.18 -16.95
N ARG A 364 -7.09 -24.66 -16.73
CA ARG A 364 -6.84 -25.75 -15.76
C ARG A 364 -7.11 -25.29 -14.32
N MET A 365 -6.73 -24.07 -13.99
CA MET A 365 -7.02 -23.51 -12.67
C MET A 365 -8.50 -23.22 -12.47
N GLU A 366 -9.19 -22.73 -13.50
CA GLU A 366 -10.65 -22.56 -13.50
C GLU A 366 -11.37 -23.90 -13.26
N GLN A 367 -10.91 -24.98 -13.92
CA GLN A 367 -11.45 -26.33 -13.69
C GLN A 367 -11.18 -26.82 -12.27
N LEU A 368 -9.98 -26.57 -11.72
CA LEU A 368 -9.67 -26.91 -10.32
C LEU A 368 -10.63 -26.22 -9.36
N VAL A 369 -10.85 -24.91 -9.52
CA VAL A 369 -11.75 -24.13 -8.69
C VAL A 369 -13.20 -24.59 -8.85
N ALA A 370 -13.65 -24.89 -10.06
CA ALA A 370 -14.98 -25.46 -10.29
C ALA A 370 -15.17 -26.77 -9.54
N ASN A 371 -14.18 -27.69 -9.58
CA ASN A 371 -14.21 -28.94 -8.83
C ASN A 371 -14.26 -28.71 -7.32
N LEU A 372 -13.56 -27.70 -6.80
CA LEU A 372 -13.63 -27.33 -5.36
C LEU A 372 -15.02 -26.81 -4.99
N ILE A 373 -15.63 -25.95 -5.82
CA ILE A 373 -17.00 -25.44 -5.59
C ILE A 373 -18.00 -26.61 -5.59
N ASP A 374 -17.87 -27.57 -6.49
CA ASP A 374 -18.73 -28.76 -6.52
C ASP A 374 -18.52 -29.63 -5.27
N ALA A 375 -17.29 -29.83 -4.82
CA ALA A 375 -16.99 -30.54 -3.59
C ALA A 375 -17.60 -29.84 -2.35
N TYR A 376 -17.53 -28.49 -2.27
CA TYR A 376 -18.20 -27.72 -1.23
C TYR A 376 -19.71 -27.88 -1.28
N ARG A 377 -20.32 -27.88 -2.46
CA ARG A 377 -21.76 -28.10 -2.62
C ARG A 377 -22.18 -29.44 -2.02
N VAL A 378 -21.45 -30.51 -2.34
CA VAL A 378 -21.69 -31.86 -1.80
C VAL A 378 -21.48 -31.88 -0.28
N SER A 379 -20.39 -31.30 0.21
CA SER A 379 -20.07 -31.27 1.64
C SER A 379 -21.14 -30.54 2.47
N ILE A 380 -21.59 -29.35 2.00
CA ILE A 380 -22.64 -28.56 2.66
C ILE A 380 -23.96 -29.33 2.67
N SER A 381 -24.34 -29.92 1.53
CA SER A 381 -25.59 -30.69 1.41
C SER A 381 -25.65 -31.89 2.35
N ASN A 382 -24.53 -32.57 2.53
CA ASN A 382 -24.42 -33.76 3.38
C ASN A 382 -24.01 -33.49 4.83
N SER A 383 -23.84 -32.24 5.23
CA SER A 383 -23.42 -31.88 6.59
C SER A 383 -24.44 -32.31 7.63
N ALA A 384 -24.02 -33.13 8.61
CA ALA A 384 -24.89 -33.63 9.66
C ALA A 384 -25.17 -32.64 10.78
N TRP A 385 -24.34 -31.58 10.90
CA TRP A 385 -24.45 -30.59 12.00
C TRP A 385 -25.11 -29.28 11.57
N LEU A 386 -25.29 -29.04 10.24
CA LEU A 386 -26.05 -27.91 9.73
C LEU A 386 -27.55 -28.25 9.63
N GLY A 387 -28.40 -27.37 10.18
CA GLY A 387 -29.85 -27.44 9.95
C GLY A 387 -30.21 -27.06 8.50
N GLU A 388 -31.36 -27.47 8.02
CA GLU A 388 -31.79 -27.31 6.62
C GLU A 388 -31.81 -25.83 6.18
N GLN A 389 -32.23 -24.91 7.04
CA GLN A 389 -32.21 -23.49 6.74
C GLN A 389 -30.78 -22.95 6.56
N THR A 390 -29.86 -23.39 7.39
CA THR A 390 -28.45 -23.01 7.30
C THR A 390 -27.79 -23.58 6.04
N LYS A 391 -28.08 -24.83 5.69
CA LYS A 391 -27.63 -25.44 4.43
C LYS A 391 -28.12 -24.64 3.21
N ALA A 392 -29.40 -24.27 3.19
CA ALA A 392 -29.97 -23.49 2.09
C ALA A 392 -29.24 -22.15 1.94
N LYS A 393 -28.99 -21.42 3.06
CA LYS A 393 -28.25 -20.18 3.08
C LYS A 393 -26.79 -20.33 2.64
N ALA A 394 -26.12 -21.41 3.08
CA ALA A 394 -24.75 -21.70 2.69
C ALA A 394 -24.63 -22.04 1.19
N LEU A 395 -25.59 -22.80 0.63
CA LEU A 395 -25.66 -23.11 -0.79
C LEU A 395 -25.99 -21.86 -1.62
N GLU A 396 -26.87 -20.98 -1.12
CA GLU A 396 -27.14 -19.67 -1.76
C GLU A 396 -25.87 -18.82 -1.81
N LYS A 397 -25.11 -18.72 -0.70
CA LYS A 397 -23.82 -18.03 -0.66
C LYS A 397 -22.83 -18.63 -1.67
N LEU A 398 -22.70 -19.97 -1.70
CA LEU A 398 -21.81 -20.66 -2.63
C LEU A 398 -22.18 -20.38 -4.10
N SER A 399 -23.46 -20.26 -4.43
CA SER A 399 -23.92 -19.95 -5.79
C SER A 399 -23.56 -18.54 -6.27
N LYS A 400 -23.31 -17.61 -5.32
CA LYS A 400 -22.92 -16.22 -5.58
C LYS A 400 -21.38 -16.04 -5.61
N PHE A 401 -20.62 -17.11 -5.41
CA PHE A 401 -19.17 -17.06 -5.41
C PHE A 401 -18.64 -16.83 -6.85
N VAL A 402 -17.87 -15.77 -7.03
CA VAL A 402 -17.30 -15.40 -8.34
C VAL A 402 -15.79 -15.65 -8.30
N PRO A 403 -15.28 -16.70 -8.97
CA PRO A 403 -13.85 -16.97 -9.07
C PRO A 403 -13.15 -15.90 -9.91
N LYS A 404 -12.01 -15.39 -9.43
CA LYS A 404 -11.10 -14.51 -10.17
C LYS A 404 -9.76 -15.23 -10.30
N ILE A 405 -9.48 -15.81 -11.47
CA ILE A 405 -8.38 -16.74 -11.70
C ILE A 405 -7.40 -16.19 -12.73
N GLY A 406 -6.12 -16.20 -12.37
CA GLY A 406 -5.01 -15.86 -13.23
C GLY A 406 -4.97 -14.38 -13.59
N TYR A 407 -5.72 -13.98 -14.60
CA TYR A 407 -5.75 -12.60 -15.08
C TYR A 407 -7.16 -12.16 -15.50
N THR A 408 -7.37 -10.84 -15.51
CA THR A 408 -8.65 -10.23 -15.88
C THR A 408 -8.96 -10.38 -17.37
N ASN A 409 -10.26 -10.38 -17.70
CA ASN A 409 -10.70 -10.28 -19.09
C ASN A 409 -10.83 -8.79 -19.54
N HIS A 410 -10.85 -7.87 -18.61
CA HIS A 410 -10.95 -6.43 -18.83
C HIS A 410 -9.77 -5.75 -18.16
N TRP A 411 -8.71 -5.53 -18.95
CA TRP A 411 -7.51 -4.87 -18.49
C TRP A 411 -7.75 -3.40 -18.20
N ARG A 412 -7.12 -2.89 -17.16
CA ARG A 412 -7.14 -1.48 -16.80
C ARG A 412 -6.57 -0.63 -17.95
N ASP A 413 -7.23 0.48 -18.23
CA ASP A 413 -6.77 1.44 -19.23
C ASP A 413 -5.83 2.45 -18.59
N TYR A 414 -4.57 2.39 -18.96
CA TYR A 414 -3.53 3.32 -18.51
C TYR A 414 -3.32 4.50 -19.47
N THR A 415 -4.20 4.76 -20.43
CA THR A 415 -4.03 5.87 -21.40
C THR A 415 -3.88 7.21 -20.69
N ALA A 416 -4.62 7.45 -19.63
CA ALA A 416 -4.57 8.68 -18.83
C ALA A 416 -3.37 8.76 -17.87
N LEU A 417 -2.60 7.70 -17.68
CA LEU A 417 -1.38 7.72 -16.86
C LEU A 417 -0.26 8.45 -17.62
N ASP A 418 0.18 9.60 -17.12
CA ASP A 418 1.19 10.46 -17.80
C ASP A 418 2.63 10.15 -17.35
N VAL A 419 2.98 8.87 -17.31
CA VAL A 419 4.37 8.44 -17.10
C VAL A 419 5.14 8.50 -18.42
N ARG A 420 6.30 9.17 -18.41
CA ARG A 420 7.10 9.46 -19.59
C ARG A 420 8.57 9.11 -19.38
N GLU A 421 9.26 8.72 -20.45
CA GLU A 421 10.68 8.31 -20.40
C GLU A 421 11.61 9.49 -20.09
N GLU A 422 11.26 10.69 -20.59
CA GLU A 422 12.03 11.92 -20.37
C GLU A 422 11.76 12.59 -19.02
N ALA A 423 10.74 12.15 -18.30
CA ALA A 423 10.41 12.68 -16.98
C ALA A 423 11.29 12.09 -15.88
N GLY A 424 11.59 12.88 -14.85
CA GLY A 424 12.26 12.41 -13.66
C GLY A 424 11.40 11.43 -12.86
N PHE A 425 12.03 10.66 -11.97
CA PHE A 425 11.31 9.64 -11.18
C PHE A 425 10.20 10.27 -10.31
N ALA A 426 10.47 11.38 -9.63
CA ALA A 426 9.46 12.09 -8.83
C ALA A 426 8.27 12.57 -9.67
N GLU A 427 8.51 13.11 -10.85
CA GLU A 427 7.46 13.54 -11.77
C GLU A 427 6.59 12.36 -12.22
N ASN A 428 7.20 11.22 -12.53
CA ASN A 428 6.49 9.99 -12.88
C ASN A 428 5.68 9.43 -11.71
N MET A 429 6.17 9.52 -10.48
CA MET A 429 5.43 9.11 -9.29
C MET A 429 4.24 10.03 -8.99
N HIS A 430 4.41 11.35 -9.12
CA HIS A 430 3.30 12.28 -9.00
C HIS A 430 2.20 12.01 -10.04
N ALA A 431 2.58 11.76 -11.30
CA ALA A 431 1.65 11.39 -12.38
C ALA A 431 0.93 10.05 -12.05
N ALA A 432 1.63 9.10 -11.46
CA ALA A 432 1.06 7.82 -11.03
C ALA A 432 0.02 8.00 -9.91
N ASN A 433 0.33 8.80 -8.90
CA ASN A 433 -0.56 9.09 -7.78
C ASN A 433 -1.82 9.85 -8.24
N LEU A 434 -1.65 10.85 -9.12
CA LEU A 434 -2.76 11.57 -9.74
C LEU A 434 -3.70 10.64 -10.53
N TYR A 435 -3.11 9.75 -11.34
CA TYR A 435 -3.89 8.77 -12.09
C TYR A 435 -4.63 7.81 -11.16
N GLU A 436 -3.98 7.30 -10.11
CA GLU A 436 -4.61 6.41 -9.14
C GLU A 436 -5.74 7.09 -8.39
N THR A 437 -5.53 8.32 -7.92
CA THR A 437 -6.57 9.14 -7.27
C THR A 437 -7.80 9.28 -8.15
N GLY A 438 -7.62 9.70 -9.40
CA GLY A 438 -8.72 9.82 -10.37
C GLY A 438 -9.41 8.47 -10.62
N TYR A 439 -8.64 7.42 -10.81
CA TYR A 439 -9.18 6.07 -11.04
C TYR A 439 -10.00 5.57 -9.85
N GLN A 440 -9.55 5.76 -8.63
CA GLN A 440 -10.27 5.31 -7.44
C GLN A 440 -11.55 6.14 -7.21
N LEU A 441 -11.44 7.46 -7.24
CA LEU A 441 -12.62 8.32 -7.05
C LEU A 441 -13.68 8.13 -8.14
N ALA A 442 -13.27 7.89 -9.39
CA ALA A 442 -14.20 7.60 -10.49
C ALA A 442 -15.01 6.31 -10.30
N LYS A 443 -14.63 5.43 -9.39
CA LYS A 443 -15.38 4.20 -9.05
C LYS A 443 -16.50 4.46 -8.05
N VAL A 444 -16.45 5.55 -7.29
CA VAL A 444 -17.45 5.84 -6.25
C VAL A 444 -18.85 5.94 -6.87
N GLY A 445 -19.80 5.26 -6.25
CA GLY A 445 -21.19 5.16 -6.74
C GLY A 445 -21.39 4.23 -7.93
N LYS A 446 -20.33 3.59 -8.45
CA LYS A 446 -20.40 2.61 -9.53
C LYS A 446 -20.31 1.17 -9.02
N ALA A 447 -20.67 0.23 -9.88
CA ALA A 447 -20.57 -1.19 -9.58
C ALA A 447 -19.12 -1.60 -9.27
N VAL A 448 -19.00 -2.56 -8.35
CA VAL A 448 -17.71 -3.19 -7.96
C VAL A 448 -17.21 -4.08 -9.07
#